data_1e1ef8e4b28237252528d9cf91bda212
#
_entry.id   1e1ef8e4b28237252528d9cf91bda212
#
_cell.length_a   1.000
_cell.length_b   1.000
_cell.length_c   1.000
_cell.angle_alpha   90.00
_cell.angle_beta   90.00
_cell.angle_gamma   90.00
#
_symmetry.space_group_name_H-M   'P 1'
#
loop_
_entity.id
_entity.type
_entity.pdbx_description
1 polymer ?
#
loop_
_entity_poly.entity_id
_entity_poly.type
_entity_poly.pdbx_seq_one_letter_code
_entity_poly.pdbx_strand_id
1 'polypeptide(L)'
;RKLPKGTENISIIGLGNSSLGEAGEKEAQAAVELALENGVNFFDMAAGDARPFAAYGRAAAGCRGKVYYQVHFGADYRTGKYGWTLELEDIKRSVAWQLDALKTDYIDFGFLHCIDETADLEKAEAHGTLEYLKELKRQGAVRHIGLSSHTPQVVHKVLDMGLIDLLMFSINPAYDY
;
A
#
# COMPACT_ATOMS: atom_id res chain seq x y z
N ARG A 1 2.81 7.61 -16.02
CA ARG A 1 2.65 6.43 -16.91
C ARG A 1 1.26 5.84 -16.72
N LYS A 2 0.56 5.54 -17.80
CA LYS A 2 -0.78 4.93 -17.71
C LYS A 2 -0.65 3.48 -17.22
N LEU A 3 -1.53 3.09 -16.29
CA LEU A 3 -1.63 1.69 -15.86
C LEU A 3 -2.21 0.81 -16.98
N PRO A 4 -1.64 -0.40 -17.20
CA PRO A 4 -2.14 -1.31 -18.24
C PRO A 4 -3.58 -1.77 -18.01
N LYS A 5 -3.97 -1.99 -16.75
CA LYS A 5 -5.31 -2.46 -16.35
C LYS A 5 -6.17 -1.36 -15.72
N GLY A 6 -5.94 -0.08 -16.05
CA GLY A 6 -6.67 1.03 -15.45
C GLY A 6 -6.70 2.27 -16.35
N THR A 7 -7.28 3.33 -15.82
CA THR A 7 -7.32 4.65 -16.45
C THR A 7 -6.31 5.61 -15.83
N GLU A 8 -5.69 5.23 -14.75
CA GLU A 8 -4.82 6.03 -13.92
C GLU A 8 -3.50 6.34 -14.62
N ASN A 9 -3.05 7.59 -14.47
CA ASN A 9 -1.72 8.03 -14.84
C ASN A 9 -0.89 8.23 -13.58
N ILE A 10 -0.02 7.27 -13.27
CA ILE A 10 0.87 7.34 -12.11
C ILE A 10 2.26 7.85 -12.52
N SER A 11 2.92 8.57 -11.63
CA SER A 11 4.32 8.94 -11.77
C SER A 11 5.21 7.69 -11.80
N ILE A 12 6.32 7.75 -12.55
CA ILE A 12 7.27 6.64 -12.63
C ILE A 12 8.01 6.48 -11.30
N ILE A 13 8.25 7.61 -10.63
CA ILE A 13 8.83 7.65 -9.29
C ILE A 13 7.68 7.73 -8.29
N GLY A 14 7.70 6.85 -7.29
CA GLY A 14 6.84 6.92 -6.12
C GLY A 14 7.60 7.43 -4.90
N LEU A 15 6.87 7.99 -3.93
CA LEU A 15 7.42 8.34 -2.63
C LEU A 15 6.86 7.38 -1.57
N GLY A 16 7.77 6.64 -0.90
CA GLY A 16 7.43 5.77 0.22
C GLY A 16 7.46 6.52 1.54
N ASN A 17 6.76 6.02 2.54
CA ASN A 17 6.69 6.65 3.85
C ASN A 17 7.84 6.28 4.79
N SER A 18 8.62 5.24 4.49
CA SER A 18 9.68 4.74 5.38
C SER A 18 10.74 5.79 5.69
N SER A 19 11.22 6.50 4.66
CA SER A 19 12.26 7.52 4.81
C SER A 19 11.80 8.78 5.56
N LEU A 20 10.49 8.98 5.69
CA LEU A 20 9.92 10.12 6.41
C LEU A 20 9.60 9.81 7.89
N GLY A 21 9.80 8.57 8.32
CA GLY A 21 9.52 8.14 9.70
C GLY A 21 10.35 8.86 10.77
N GLU A 22 11.55 9.31 10.44
CA GLU A 22 12.44 10.05 11.36
C GLU A 22 12.29 11.56 11.23
N ALA A 23 11.63 12.04 10.18
CA ALA A 23 11.40 13.47 9.96
C ALA A 23 10.36 14.02 10.94
N GLY A 24 10.51 15.29 11.27
CA GLY A 24 9.47 16.03 11.98
C GLY A 24 8.19 16.13 11.13
N GLU A 25 7.05 16.28 11.80
CA GLU A 25 5.73 16.27 11.12
C GLU A 25 5.62 17.33 10.00
N LYS A 26 6.13 18.53 10.25
CA LYS A 26 6.15 19.63 9.25
C LYS A 26 7.12 19.34 8.12
N GLU A 27 8.25 18.75 8.42
CA GLU A 27 9.26 18.37 7.43
C GLU A 27 8.76 17.26 6.51
N ALA A 28 8.14 16.23 7.09
CA ALA A 28 7.51 15.16 6.34
C ALA A 28 6.41 15.71 5.42
N GLN A 29 5.55 16.62 5.91
CA GLN A 29 4.52 17.25 5.09
C GLN A 29 5.13 18.08 3.94
N ALA A 30 6.14 18.91 4.22
CA ALA A 30 6.80 19.72 3.20
C ALA A 30 7.46 18.85 2.11
N ALA A 31 8.03 17.69 2.49
CA ALA A 31 8.59 16.75 1.52
C ALA A 31 7.52 16.15 0.60
N VAL A 32 6.36 15.80 1.13
CA VAL A 32 5.23 15.31 0.32
C VAL A 32 4.69 16.41 -0.60
N GLU A 33 4.53 17.63 -0.09
CA GLU A 33 4.09 18.77 -0.89
C GLU A 33 5.06 19.07 -2.05
N LEU A 34 6.37 19.06 -1.78
CA LEU A 34 7.40 19.20 -2.80
C LEU A 34 7.34 18.09 -3.85
N ALA A 35 7.10 16.85 -3.43
CA ALA A 35 6.93 15.73 -4.36
C ALA A 35 5.70 15.95 -5.27
N LEU A 36 4.58 16.40 -4.71
CA LEU A 36 3.36 16.73 -5.48
C LEU A 36 3.61 17.85 -6.48
N GLU A 37 4.28 18.93 -6.08
CA GLU A 37 4.63 20.07 -6.94
C GLU A 37 5.51 19.66 -8.13
N ASN A 38 6.33 18.60 -7.94
CA ASN A 38 7.18 18.02 -8.98
C ASN A 38 6.54 16.86 -9.74
N GLY A 39 5.23 16.64 -9.60
CA GLY A 39 4.45 15.69 -10.38
C GLY A 39 4.53 14.25 -9.88
N VAL A 40 5.09 14.01 -8.68
CA VAL A 40 4.99 12.71 -8.01
C VAL A 40 3.58 12.57 -7.43
N ASN A 41 2.85 11.56 -7.86
CA ASN A 41 1.46 11.34 -7.44
C ASN A 41 1.18 9.90 -6.96
N PHE A 42 2.20 9.07 -6.85
CA PHE A 42 2.12 7.70 -6.35
C PHE A 42 2.84 7.61 -5.01
N PHE A 43 2.11 7.21 -3.98
CA PHE A 43 2.58 7.16 -2.59
C PHE A 43 2.43 5.76 -2.02
N ASP A 44 3.57 5.17 -1.64
CA ASP A 44 3.61 3.84 -1.03
C ASP A 44 3.59 3.97 0.50
N MET A 45 2.50 3.53 1.09
CA MET A 45 2.24 3.57 2.52
C MET A 45 2.68 2.25 3.19
N ALA A 46 3.88 1.75 2.80
CA ALA A 46 4.49 0.55 3.37
C ALA A 46 5.36 0.90 4.58
N ALA A 47 5.75 -0.08 5.31
CA ALA A 47 6.75 -0.17 6.40
C ALA A 47 7.28 1.15 7.01
N GLY A 48 7.89 1.06 8.14
CA GLY A 48 8.46 2.20 8.87
C GLY A 48 7.62 2.60 10.07
N ASP A 49 7.21 3.86 10.13
CA ASP A 49 6.59 4.46 11.30
C ASP A 49 5.20 5.01 10.97
N ALA A 50 4.32 5.08 11.96
CA ALA A 50 2.97 5.61 11.81
C ALA A 50 2.91 7.13 11.56
N ARG A 51 3.93 7.88 12.00
CA ARG A 51 3.95 9.35 11.97
C ARG A 51 3.76 9.98 10.58
N PRO A 52 4.36 9.46 9.49
CA PRO A 52 4.21 10.07 8.17
C PRO A 52 2.79 10.05 7.60
N PHE A 53 1.94 9.10 7.96
CA PHE A 53 0.59 8.96 7.39
C PHE A 53 -0.21 10.27 7.45
N ALA A 54 -0.22 10.93 8.61
CA ALA A 54 -0.92 12.19 8.77
C ALA A 54 -0.35 13.32 7.90
N ALA A 55 0.96 13.32 7.64
CA ALA A 55 1.61 14.28 6.74
C ALA A 55 1.12 14.11 5.29
N TYR A 56 1.04 12.86 4.80
CA TYR A 56 0.46 12.56 3.49
C TYR A 56 -1.00 12.97 3.40
N GLY A 57 -1.81 12.66 4.42
CA GLY A 57 -3.22 13.04 4.46
C GLY A 57 -3.42 14.56 4.39
N ARG A 58 -2.60 15.34 5.10
CA ARG A 58 -2.67 16.81 5.06
C ARG A 58 -2.19 17.38 3.73
N ALA A 59 -1.05 16.93 3.22
CA ALA A 59 -0.49 17.41 1.95
C ALA A 59 -1.43 17.14 0.77
N ALA A 60 -2.16 16.04 0.76
CA ALA A 60 -3.07 15.67 -0.31
C ALA A 60 -4.53 16.12 -0.10
N ALA A 61 -4.87 16.78 1.01
CA ALA A 61 -6.26 17.12 1.36
C ALA A 61 -7.00 17.90 0.26
N GLY A 62 -6.31 18.80 -0.45
CA GLY A 62 -6.89 19.59 -1.55
C GLY A 62 -6.85 18.90 -2.93
N CYS A 63 -6.19 17.74 -3.04
CA CYS A 63 -5.94 17.09 -4.34
C CYS A 63 -6.03 15.57 -4.28
N ARG A 64 -6.78 14.99 -3.31
CA ARG A 64 -6.90 13.53 -3.13
C ARG A 64 -7.22 12.76 -4.42
N GLY A 65 -8.06 13.31 -5.27
CA GLY A 65 -8.40 12.70 -6.56
C GLY A 65 -7.27 12.72 -7.61
N LYS A 66 -6.15 13.37 -7.33
CA LYS A 66 -4.97 13.45 -8.22
C LYS A 66 -3.80 12.62 -7.72
N VAL A 67 -3.92 12.01 -6.54
CA VAL A 67 -2.89 11.17 -5.93
C VAL A 67 -3.38 9.74 -5.81
N TYR A 68 -2.44 8.81 -5.71
CA TYR A 68 -2.67 7.37 -5.63
C TYR A 68 -1.96 6.80 -4.41
N TYR A 69 -2.74 6.29 -3.47
CA TYR A 69 -2.23 5.63 -2.28
C TYR A 69 -2.18 4.12 -2.46
N GLN A 70 -1.00 3.55 -2.21
CA GLN A 70 -0.80 2.13 -2.04
C GLN A 70 -0.85 1.81 -0.54
N VAL A 71 -1.90 1.13 -0.11
CA VAL A 71 -2.15 0.75 1.28
C VAL A 71 -1.93 -0.75 1.44
N HIS A 72 -1.27 -1.15 2.51
CA HIS A 72 -0.84 -2.53 2.73
C HIS A 72 -1.72 -3.25 3.77
N PHE A 73 -2.41 -4.28 3.31
CA PHE A 73 -3.24 -5.20 4.10
C PHE A 73 -2.33 -6.24 4.75
N GLY A 74 -2.14 -6.10 6.04
CA GLY A 74 -1.19 -6.86 6.83
C GLY A 74 -0.13 -5.99 7.50
N ALA A 75 0.11 -4.77 7.03
CA ALA A 75 0.90 -3.79 7.77
C ALA A 75 0.04 -3.14 8.86
N ASP A 76 0.51 -3.14 10.11
CA ASP A 76 -0.21 -2.58 11.27
C ASP A 76 0.58 -1.46 11.91
N TYR A 77 -0.03 -0.29 12.03
CA TYR A 77 0.59 0.93 12.57
C TYR A 77 -0.11 1.47 13.82
N ARG A 78 -1.11 0.77 14.33
CA ARG A 78 -1.94 1.24 15.47
C ARG A 78 -1.17 1.47 16.75
N THR A 79 -0.02 0.82 16.92
CA THR A 79 0.87 1.02 18.07
C THR A 79 1.84 2.20 17.91
N GLY A 80 1.80 2.90 16.79
CA GLY A 80 2.76 3.96 16.44
C GLY A 80 4.00 3.44 15.71
N LYS A 81 4.20 2.13 15.66
CA LYS A 81 5.30 1.46 14.96
C LYS A 81 4.75 0.41 14.00
N TYR A 82 5.55 0.07 13.01
CA TYR A 82 5.23 -1.02 12.10
C TYR A 82 5.08 -2.35 12.84
N GLY A 83 4.03 -3.06 12.51
CA GLY A 83 3.79 -4.45 12.83
C GLY A 83 3.29 -5.20 11.60
N TRP A 84 3.32 -6.51 11.64
CA TRP A 84 2.80 -7.38 10.57
C TRP A 84 1.79 -8.37 11.13
N THR A 85 0.68 -8.60 10.40
CA THR A 85 -0.38 -9.50 10.82
C THR A 85 -1.08 -10.14 9.62
N LEU A 86 -1.57 -11.36 9.79
CA LEU A 86 -2.49 -12.04 8.86
C LEU A 86 -3.89 -12.24 9.47
N GLU A 87 -4.12 -11.72 10.68
CA GLU A 87 -5.43 -11.81 11.33
C GLU A 87 -6.39 -10.77 10.72
N LEU A 88 -7.49 -11.23 10.12
CA LEU A 88 -8.41 -10.38 9.37
C LEU A 88 -8.95 -9.19 10.18
N GLU A 89 -9.29 -9.39 11.44
CA GLU A 89 -9.81 -8.31 12.29
C GLU A 89 -8.75 -7.26 12.62
N ASP A 90 -7.48 -7.66 12.73
CA ASP A 90 -6.38 -6.72 12.89
C ASP A 90 -6.13 -5.95 11.60
N ILE A 91 -6.18 -6.62 10.45
CA ILE A 91 -6.07 -6.00 9.13
C ILE A 91 -7.17 -4.94 8.96
N LYS A 92 -8.43 -5.27 9.24
CA LYS A 92 -9.56 -4.33 9.15
C LYS A 92 -9.34 -3.08 10.01
N ARG A 93 -8.92 -3.28 11.27
CA ARG A 93 -8.66 -2.17 12.19
C ARG A 93 -7.48 -1.31 11.73
N SER A 94 -6.41 -1.94 11.23
CA SER A 94 -5.26 -1.20 10.70
C SER A 94 -5.62 -0.40 9.46
N VAL A 95 -6.35 -0.99 8.52
CA VAL A 95 -6.80 -0.30 7.30
C VAL A 95 -7.70 0.88 7.63
N ALA A 96 -8.64 0.72 8.56
CA ALA A 96 -9.49 1.83 9.02
C ALA A 96 -8.67 2.97 9.61
N TRP A 97 -7.66 2.65 10.44
CA TRP A 97 -6.73 3.63 10.99
C TRP A 97 -5.93 4.35 9.89
N GLN A 98 -5.41 3.60 8.90
CA GLN A 98 -4.65 4.18 7.78
C GLN A 98 -5.53 5.15 6.98
N LEU A 99 -6.77 4.78 6.65
CA LEU A 99 -7.71 5.63 5.94
C LEU A 99 -8.02 6.92 6.70
N ASP A 100 -8.23 6.84 8.02
CA ASP A 100 -8.44 8.03 8.84
C ASP A 100 -7.21 8.95 8.85
N ALA A 101 -6.02 8.40 9.01
CA ALA A 101 -4.77 9.17 9.00
C ALA A 101 -4.50 9.82 7.64
N LEU A 102 -4.82 9.13 6.54
CA LEU A 102 -4.69 9.61 5.16
C LEU A 102 -5.84 10.54 4.73
N LYS A 103 -6.88 10.70 5.56
CA LYS A 103 -8.07 11.52 5.27
C LYS A 103 -8.75 11.13 3.96
N THR A 104 -9.01 9.83 3.79
CA THR A 104 -9.64 9.28 2.59
C THR A 104 -10.57 8.14 2.95
N ASP A 105 -11.59 7.90 2.14
CA ASP A 105 -12.57 6.82 2.27
C ASP A 105 -12.40 5.72 1.22
N TYR A 106 -11.36 5.82 0.38
CA TYR A 106 -11.02 4.82 -0.63
C TYR A 106 -9.51 4.61 -0.77
N ILE A 107 -9.15 3.45 -1.31
CA ILE A 107 -7.79 3.01 -1.58
C ILE A 107 -7.62 2.84 -3.09
N ASP A 108 -6.56 3.43 -3.66
CA ASP A 108 -6.26 3.23 -5.08
C ASP A 108 -5.65 1.84 -5.31
N PHE A 109 -4.68 1.45 -4.48
CA PHE A 109 -3.98 0.17 -4.56
C PHE A 109 -3.97 -0.52 -3.20
N GLY A 110 -4.75 -1.59 -3.04
CA GLY A 110 -4.77 -2.42 -1.83
C GLY A 110 -3.87 -3.63 -2.00
N PHE A 111 -2.76 -3.67 -1.30
CA PHE A 111 -1.74 -4.72 -1.43
C PHE A 111 -1.83 -5.75 -0.30
N LEU A 112 -1.81 -7.04 -0.64
CA LEU A 112 -1.41 -8.08 0.30
C LEU A 112 0.05 -7.85 0.67
N HIS A 113 0.33 -7.68 1.98
CA HIS A 113 1.61 -7.16 2.45
C HIS A 113 2.60 -8.26 2.81
N CYS A 114 3.77 -8.26 2.14
CA CYS A 114 4.91 -9.13 2.44
C CYS A 114 4.50 -10.59 2.60
N ILE A 115 3.81 -11.13 1.60
CA ILE A 115 3.50 -12.55 1.53
C ILE A 115 4.71 -13.24 0.89
N ASP A 116 5.61 -13.77 1.72
CA ASP A 116 6.88 -14.34 1.29
C ASP A 116 6.93 -15.87 1.40
N GLU A 117 6.02 -16.44 2.18
CA GLU A 117 5.87 -17.89 2.34
C GLU A 117 4.55 -18.37 1.73
N THR A 118 4.55 -19.54 1.12
CA THR A 118 3.31 -20.17 0.65
C THR A 118 2.31 -20.39 1.79
N ALA A 119 2.80 -20.71 2.98
CA ALA A 119 1.98 -20.86 4.17
C ALA A 119 1.28 -19.55 4.59
N ASP A 120 1.92 -18.40 4.39
CA ASP A 120 1.30 -17.10 4.68
C ASP A 120 0.18 -16.78 3.68
N LEU A 121 0.37 -17.13 2.41
CA LEU A 121 -0.70 -17.03 1.41
C LEU A 121 -1.91 -17.88 1.76
N GLU A 122 -1.66 -19.16 2.13
CA GLU A 122 -2.71 -20.10 2.57
C GLU A 122 -3.42 -19.59 3.83
N LYS A 123 -2.69 -18.98 4.75
CA LYS A 123 -3.23 -18.36 5.95
C LYS A 123 -4.08 -17.13 5.62
N ALA A 124 -3.60 -16.23 4.75
CA ALA A 124 -4.35 -15.07 4.30
C ALA A 124 -5.66 -15.48 3.58
N GLU A 125 -5.65 -16.59 2.84
CA GLU A 125 -6.84 -17.16 2.24
C GLU A 125 -7.78 -17.75 3.32
N ALA A 126 -7.27 -18.60 4.19
CA ALA A 126 -8.05 -19.26 5.24
C ALA A 126 -8.68 -18.27 6.24
N HIS A 127 -7.99 -17.16 6.55
CA HIS A 127 -8.48 -16.10 7.42
C HIS A 127 -9.41 -15.11 6.70
N GLY A 128 -9.63 -15.27 5.40
CA GLY A 128 -10.58 -14.49 4.62
C GLY A 128 -10.05 -13.13 4.11
N THR A 129 -8.75 -12.88 4.19
CA THR A 129 -8.16 -11.59 3.73
C THR A 129 -8.32 -11.43 2.22
N LEU A 130 -8.19 -12.49 1.43
CA LEU A 130 -8.38 -12.43 -0.02
C LEU A 130 -9.83 -12.09 -0.38
N GLU A 131 -10.79 -12.70 0.28
CA GLU A 131 -12.21 -12.40 0.06
C GLU A 131 -12.57 -10.99 0.53
N TYR A 132 -11.98 -10.53 1.63
CA TYR A 132 -12.17 -9.15 2.09
C TYR A 132 -11.66 -8.13 1.06
N LEU A 133 -10.48 -8.33 0.48
CA LEU A 133 -9.95 -7.48 -0.59
C LEU A 133 -10.84 -7.48 -1.84
N LYS A 134 -11.31 -8.66 -2.28
CA LYS A 134 -12.23 -8.79 -3.41
C LYS A 134 -13.55 -8.04 -3.15
N GLU A 135 -14.08 -8.17 -1.93
CA GLU A 135 -15.31 -7.47 -1.54
C GLU A 135 -15.11 -5.95 -1.53
N LEU A 136 -14.01 -5.44 -0.98
CA LEU A 136 -13.70 -4.01 -1.01
C LEU A 136 -13.55 -3.50 -2.46
N LYS A 137 -12.93 -4.30 -3.34
CA LYS A 137 -12.84 -3.96 -4.77
C LYS A 137 -14.23 -3.94 -5.42
N ARG A 138 -15.09 -4.90 -5.13
CA ARG A 138 -16.47 -4.95 -5.64
C ARG A 138 -17.31 -3.75 -5.18
N GLN A 139 -17.07 -3.27 -3.96
CA GLN A 139 -17.71 -2.09 -3.39
C GLN A 139 -17.12 -0.76 -3.90
N GLY A 140 -15.98 -0.80 -4.59
CA GLY A 140 -15.25 0.39 -5.05
C GLY A 140 -14.42 1.08 -3.97
N ALA A 141 -14.34 0.50 -2.77
CA ALA A 141 -13.49 1.00 -1.68
C ALA A 141 -12.00 0.73 -1.95
N VAL A 142 -11.68 -0.30 -2.71
CA VAL A 142 -10.35 -0.58 -3.27
C VAL A 142 -10.46 -0.63 -4.79
N ARG A 143 -9.66 0.15 -5.51
CA ARG A 143 -9.71 0.19 -6.98
C ARG A 143 -8.96 -0.97 -7.62
N HIS A 144 -7.75 -1.24 -7.13
CA HIS A 144 -6.87 -2.29 -7.64
C HIS A 144 -6.30 -3.13 -6.50
N ILE A 145 -6.17 -4.43 -6.73
CA ILE A 145 -5.54 -5.36 -5.78
C ILE A 145 -4.10 -5.61 -6.22
N GLY A 146 -3.18 -5.57 -5.28
CA GLY A 146 -1.78 -5.87 -5.50
C GLY A 146 -1.21 -6.89 -4.52
N LEU A 147 0.02 -7.29 -4.79
CA LEU A 147 0.85 -8.12 -3.93
C LEU A 147 2.20 -7.45 -3.72
N SER A 148 2.68 -7.38 -2.48
CA SER A 148 4.10 -7.17 -2.19
C SER A 148 4.72 -8.48 -1.69
N SER A 149 5.81 -8.90 -2.31
CA SER A 149 6.52 -10.13 -1.99
C SER A 149 7.96 -10.03 -2.41
N HIS A 150 8.84 -10.78 -1.73
CA HIS A 150 10.25 -10.94 -2.07
C HIS A 150 10.55 -12.33 -2.65
N THR A 151 9.53 -13.20 -2.75
CA THR A 151 9.70 -14.61 -3.12
C THR A 151 9.04 -14.92 -4.46
N PRO A 152 9.82 -15.25 -5.52
CA PRO A 152 9.28 -15.52 -6.85
C PRO A 152 8.22 -16.62 -6.89
N GLN A 153 8.37 -17.69 -6.08
CA GLN A 153 7.44 -18.81 -6.03
C GLN A 153 6.05 -18.36 -5.58
N VAL A 154 5.96 -17.48 -4.58
CA VAL A 154 4.69 -16.91 -4.11
C VAL A 154 4.08 -16.02 -5.18
N VAL A 155 4.91 -15.19 -5.82
CA VAL A 155 4.46 -14.31 -6.91
C VAL A 155 3.82 -15.13 -8.05
N HIS A 156 4.47 -16.20 -8.50
CA HIS A 156 3.92 -17.07 -9.56
C HIS A 156 2.57 -17.67 -9.14
N LYS A 157 2.48 -18.20 -7.91
CA LYS A 157 1.23 -18.78 -7.39
C LYS A 157 0.09 -17.75 -7.39
N VAL A 158 0.34 -16.51 -6.94
CA VAL A 158 -0.68 -15.44 -6.90
C VAL A 158 -1.05 -14.94 -8.30
N LEU A 159 -0.09 -14.88 -9.23
CA LEU A 159 -0.38 -14.55 -10.63
C LEU A 159 -1.29 -15.60 -11.29
N ASP A 160 -1.04 -16.88 -11.04
CA ASP A 160 -1.88 -17.98 -11.55
C ASP A 160 -3.31 -17.94 -11.00
N MET A 161 -3.51 -17.38 -9.80
CA MET A 161 -4.85 -17.15 -9.23
C MET A 161 -5.63 -16.05 -9.97
N GLY A 162 -4.97 -15.23 -10.79
CA GLY A 162 -5.58 -14.10 -11.51
C GLY A 162 -6.13 -13.00 -10.60
N LEU A 163 -5.67 -12.94 -9.35
CA LEU A 163 -6.21 -12.08 -8.31
C LEU A 163 -5.73 -10.63 -8.42
N ILE A 164 -4.46 -10.43 -8.80
CA ILE A 164 -3.79 -9.13 -8.68
C ILE A 164 -3.76 -8.36 -9.99
N ASP A 165 -3.83 -7.05 -9.86
CA ASP A 165 -3.65 -6.07 -10.94
C ASP A 165 -2.22 -5.52 -10.96
N LEU A 166 -1.55 -5.46 -9.79
CA LEU A 166 -0.21 -4.90 -9.60
C LEU A 166 0.65 -5.84 -8.75
N LEU A 167 1.96 -5.77 -9.03
CA LEU A 167 2.98 -6.46 -8.25
C LEU A 167 4.03 -5.46 -7.79
N MET A 168 4.36 -5.49 -6.51
CA MET A 168 5.54 -4.84 -5.93
C MET A 168 6.57 -5.90 -5.61
N PHE A 169 7.66 -5.89 -6.35
CA PHE A 169 8.76 -6.83 -6.23
C PHE A 169 10.09 -6.10 -6.40
N SER A 170 11.06 -6.45 -5.56
CA SER A 170 12.40 -5.84 -5.65
C SER A 170 13.12 -6.34 -6.89
N ILE A 171 13.44 -5.42 -7.79
CA ILE A 171 14.31 -5.67 -8.94
C ILE A 171 15.56 -4.81 -8.75
N ASN A 172 16.66 -5.45 -8.42
CA ASN A 172 17.93 -4.77 -8.18
C ASN A 172 19.06 -5.53 -8.85
N PRO A 173 19.79 -4.92 -9.80
CA PRO A 173 20.88 -5.61 -10.51
C PRO A 173 22.07 -5.97 -9.61
N ALA A 174 22.14 -5.45 -8.40
CA ALA A 174 23.17 -5.79 -7.43
C ALA A 174 22.83 -7.04 -6.57
N TYR A 175 21.57 -7.50 -6.63
CA TYR A 175 21.12 -8.68 -5.90
C TYR A 175 20.49 -9.66 -6.89
N ASP A 176 21.15 -10.81 -7.05
CA ASP A 176 20.61 -11.96 -7.75
C ASP A 176 19.98 -12.87 -6.69
N TYR A 177 18.66 -12.92 -6.66
CA TYR A 177 17.90 -13.76 -5.71
C TYR A 177 17.52 -15.10 -6.35
#